data_0d445373c122821ab439f64293e78adc
#
_entry.id   0d445373c122821ab439f64293e78adc
#
_cell.length_a   1.000
_cell.length_b   1.000
_cell.length_c   1.000
_cell.angle_alpha   90.00
_cell.angle_beta   90.00
_cell.angle_gamma   90.00
#
_symmetry.space_group_name_H-M   'P 1'
#
loop_
_entity.id
_entity.type
_entity.pdbx_description
1 polymer ?
#
loop_
_entity_poly.entity_id
_entity_poly.type
_entity_poly.pdbx_seq_one_letter_code
_entity_poly.pdbx_strand_id
1 'polypeptide(L)' 'MKTETLISSDCNYDNLVAEIYIDNKYLALVGYDEEGVFFVETPNVNMINDELITHTINYDLFIELLEEAKNSLKIR' A
#
# COMPACT_ATOMS: atom_id res chain seq x y z
N MET A 1 -8.89 -11.14 -11.11
CA MET A 1 -7.99 -10.15 -10.53
C MET A 1 -7.27 -10.73 -9.33
N LYS A 2 -5.96 -10.72 -9.36
CA LYS A 2 -5.14 -11.25 -8.27
C LYS A 2 -4.69 -10.10 -7.36
N THR A 3 -4.99 -10.18 -6.08
CA THR A 3 -4.56 -9.17 -5.11
C THR A 3 -3.59 -9.79 -4.12
N GLU A 4 -2.61 -9.01 -3.68
CA GLU A 4 -1.63 -9.42 -2.68
C GLU A 4 -1.37 -8.29 -1.72
N THR A 5 -1.19 -8.64 -0.44
CA THR A 5 -0.73 -7.69 0.57
C THR A 5 0.55 -8.25 1.18
N LEU A 6 1.64 -7.52 1.08
CA LEU A 6 2.94 -7.94 1.59
C LEU A 6 3.37 -7.02 2.73
N ILE A 7 3.75 -7.62 3.84
CA ILE A 7 4.31 -6.87 4.97
C ILE A 7 5.81 -6.71 4.72
N SER A 8 6.27 -5.48 4.76
CA SER A 8 7.66 -5.15 4.41
C SER A 8 8.31 -4.30 5.49
N SER A 9 9.61 -4.48 5.63
CA SER A 9 10.45 -3.66 6.49
C SER A 9 11.32 -2.79 5.58
N ASP A 10 10.78 -1.64 5.21
CA ASP A 10 11.48 -0.71 4.31
C ASP A 10 12.28 0.29 5.12
N CYS A 11 13.53 0.54 4.73
CA CYS A 11 14.42 1.46 5.45
C CYS A 11 13.93 2.92 5.41
N ASN A 12 13.00 3.26 4.54
CA ASN A 12 12.42 4.59 4.49
C ASN A 12 11.34 4.83 5.56
N TYR A 13 10.99 3.77 6.31
CA TYR A 13 9.93 3.84 7.31
C TYR A 13 10.42 3.25 8.62
N ASP A 14 10.02 3.87 9.74
CA ASP A 14 10.43 3.40 11.06
C ASP A 14 9.70 2.11 11.47
N ASN A 15 8.51 1.89 10.93
CA ASN A 15 7.68 0.75 11.25
C ASN A 15 7.47 -0.12 10.02
N LEU A 16 6.93 -1.33 10.24
CA LEU A 16 6.54 -2.20 9.14
C LEU A 16 5.44 -1.53 8.32
N VAL A 17 5.43 -1.80 7.04
CA VAL A 17 4.42 -1.29 6.11
C VAL A 17 3.77 -2.44 5.37
N ALA A 18 2.55 -2.22 4.89
CA ALA A 18 1.81 -3.21 4.11
C ALA A 18 1.69 -2.71 2.68
N GLU A 19 2.30 -3.41 1.74
CA GLU A 19 2.27 -3.05 0.33
C GLU A 19 1.16 -3.84 -0.36
N ILE A 20 0.33 -3.15 -1.13
CA ILE A 20 -0.80 -3.75 -1.83
C ILE A 20 -0.50 -3.83 -3.32
N TYR A 21 -0.64 -5.03 -3.88
CA TYR A 21 -0.40 -5.30 -5.30
C TYR A 21 -1.66 -5.86 -5.94
N ILE A 22 -1.91 -5.47 -7.18
CA ILE A 22 -2.99 -6.02 -8.01
C ILE A 22 -2.38 -6.48 -9.32
N ASP A 23 -2.55 -7.75 -9.63
CA ASP A 23 -1.98 -8.38 -10.83
C ASP A 23 -0.48 -8.10 -10.96
N ASN A 24 0.24 -8.20 -9.85
CA ASN A 24 1.68 -7.96 -9.73
C ASN A 24 2.09 -6.50 -9.94
N LYS A 25 1.13 -5.57 -9.90
CA LYS A 25 1.43 -4.14 -10.02
C LYS A 25 1.22 -3.46 -8.68
N TYR A 26 2.17 -2.64 -8.29
CA TYR A 26 2.11 -1.91 -7.03
C TYR A 26 0.96 -0.89 -7.09
N LEU A 27 0.05 -0.98 -6.12
CA LEU A 27 -1.10 -0.09 -6.04
C LEU A 27 -0.92 0.98 -4.97
N ALA A 28 -0.60 0.57 -3.77
CA ALA A 28 -0.55 1.47 -2.62
C ALA A 28 0.21 0.82 -1.47
N LEU A 29 0.54 1.64 -0.50
CA LEU A 29 1.21 1.21 0.72
C LEU A 29 0.47 1.80 1.91
N VAL A 30 0.25 0.98 2.93
CA VAL A 30 -0.33 1.43 4.20
C VAL A 30 0.74 1.32 5.27
N GLY A 31 0.90 2.39 6.05
CA GLY A 31 1.85 2.40 7.15
C GLY A 31 1.28 3.18 8.32
N TYR A 32 2.08 3.34 9.38
CA TYR A 32 1.71 4.18 10.51
C TYR A 32 2.95 4.89 11.02
N ASP A 33 2.74 6.10 11.56
CA ASP A 33 3.83 6.92 12.08
C ASP A 33 4.11 6.61 13.55
N GLU A 34 5.03 7.35 14.14
CA GLU A 34 5.44 7.16 15.54
C GLU A 34 4.28 7.37 16.53
N GLU A 35 3.29 8.15 16.14
CA GLU A 35 2.12 8.42 16.98
C GLU A 35 1.01 7.40 16.77
N GLY A 36 1.20 6.44 15.87
CA GLY A 36 0.20 5.43 15.57
C GLY A 36 -0.86 5.87 14.58
N VAL A 37 -0.62 6.98 13.87
CA VAL A 37 -1.54 7.46 12.86
C VAL A 37 -1.26 6.75 11.55
N PHE A 38 -2.28 6.11 11.00
CA PHE A 38 -2.17 5.37 9.74
C PHE A 38 -2.19 6.31 8.54
N PHE A 39 -1.41 5.97 7.52
CA PHE A 39 -1.36 6.73 6.28
C PHE A 39 -1.36 5.79 5.08
N VAL A 40 -1.68 6.32 3.91
CA VAL A 40 -1.65 5.60 2.64
C VAL A 40 -0.77 6.38 1.68
N GLU A 41 0.13 5.69 1.00
CA GLU A 41 0.93 6.26 -0.07
C GLU A 41 0.60 5.56 -1.38
N THR A 42 0.45 6.33 -2.43
CA THR A 42 0.25 5.81 -3.78
C THR A 42 1.34 6.33 -4.69
N PRO A 43 1.77 5.56 -5.70
CA PRO A 43 2.75 6.07 -6.64
C PRO A 43 2.12 7.14 -7.53
N ASN A 44 2.91 8.14 -7.93
CA ASN A 44 2.44 9.17 -8.84
C ASN A 44 3.20 9.21 -10.16
N VAL A 45 4.45 8.73 -10.18
CA VAL A 45 5.23 8.65 -11.42
C VAL A 45 6.05 7.36 -11.42
N ASN A 46 6.33 6.88 -12.63
CA ASN A 46 7.24 5.76 -12.82
C ASN A 46 8.67 6.28 -12.71
N MET A 47 9.44 5.72 -11.80
CA MET A 47 10.81 6.15 -11.56
C MET A 47 11.76 5.93 -12.73
N ILE A 48 11.38 5.06 -13.67
CA ILE A 48 12.22 4.71 -14.82
C ILE A 48 12.04 5.69 -15.98
N ASN A 49 10.80 6.08 -16.27
CA ASN A 49 10.49 6.89 -17.45
C ASN A 49 9.65 8.13 -17.18
N ASP A 50 9.43 8.47 -15.91
CA ASP A 50 8.65 9.64 -15.48
C ASP A 50 7.19 9.64 -15.97
N GLU A 51 6.67 8.49 -16.35
CA GLU A 51 5.26 8.38 -16.72
C GLU A 51 4.38 8.37 -15.48
N LEU A 52 3.23 9.03 -15.58
CA LEU A 52 2.25 9.01 -14.51
C LEU A 52 1.68 7.61 -14.33
N ILE A 53 1.73 7.10 -13.13
CA ILE A 53 1.15 5.79 -12.81
C ILE A 53 -0.28 5.99 -12.34
N THR A 54 -1.22 5.38 -13.04
CA THR A 54 -2.63 5.44 -12.64
C THR A 54 -3.18 4.02 -12.53
N HIS A 55 -4.14 3.86 -11.63
CA HIS A 55 -4.86 2.62 -11.44
C HIS A 55 -6.35 2.88 -11.43
N THR A 56 -7.10 1.99 -12.06
CA THR A 56 -8.56 2.00 -11.96
C THR A 56 -8.98 0.77 -11.19
N ILE A 57 -9.62 0.96 -10.05
CA ILE A 57 -10.00 -0.13 -9.18
C ILE A 57 -11.39 0.12 -8.61
N ASN A 58 -12.15 -0.95 -8.40
CA ASN A 58 -13.45 -0.87 -7.77
C ASN A 58 -13.32 -0.24 -6.38
N TYR A 59 -14.20 0.71 -6.09
CA TYR A 59 -14.17 1.46 -4.84
C TYR A 59 -14.26 0.55 -3.61
N ASP A 60 -15.24 -0.34 -3.61
CA ASP A 60 -15.45 -1.22 -2.45
C ASP A 60 -14.29 -2.19 -2.24
N LEU A 61 -13.74 -2.71 -3.34
CA LEU A 61 -12.57 -3.58 -3.27
C LEU A 61 -11.37 -2.82 -2.69
N PHE A 62 -11.16 -1.60 -3.11
CA PHE A 62 -10.04 -0.79 -2.62
C PHE A 62 -10.14 -0.55 -1.11
N ILE A 63 -11.34 -0.19 -0.63
CA ILE A 63 -11.57 0.01 0.80
C ILE A 63 -11.28 -1.28 1.57
N GLU A 64 -11.73 -2.41 1.06
CA GLU A 64 -11.49 -3.72 1.68
C GLU A 64 -10.01 -4.05 1.78
N LEU A 65 -9.25 -3.79 0.70
CA LEU A 65 -7.81 -4.02 0.69
C LEU A 65 -7.08 -3.12 1.68
N LEU A 66 -7.49 -1.86 1.78
CA LEU A 66 -6.90 -0.93 2.74
C LEU A 66 -7.14 -1.38 4.18
N GLU A 67 -8.36 -1.84 4.48
CA GLU A 67 -8.69 -2.32 5.82
C GLU A 67 -7.91 -3.60 6.17
N GLU A 68 -7.76 -4.52 5.23
CA GLU A 68 -6.95 -5.71 5.42
C GLU A 68 -5.50 -5.36 5.73
N ALA A 69 -4.94 -4.43 4.96
CA ALA A 69 -3.56 -3.99 5.16
C ALA A 69 -3.37 -3.35 6.53
N LYS A 70 -4.29 -2.47 6.91
CA LYS A 70 -4.26 -1.82 8.20
C LYS A 70 -4.34 -2.83 9.34
N ASN A 71 -5.26 -3.78 9.24
CA ASN A 71 -5.46 -4.79 10.28
C ASN A 71 -4.26 -5.73 10.41
N SER A 72 -3.59 -6.02 9.30
CA SER A 72 -2.35 -6.82 9.32
C SER A 72 -1.26 -6.14 10.13
N LEU A 73 -1.18 -4.81 10.08
CA LEU A 73 -0.21 -4.04 10.84
C LEU A 73 -0.60 -3.91 12.31
N LYS A 74 -1.88 -3.84 12.62
CA LYS A 74 -2.35 -3.71 14.00
C LYS A 74 -2.06 -4.92 14.88
N ILE A 75 -1.96 -6.07 14.29
CA ILE A 75 -1.72 -7.33 15.02
C ILE A 75 -0.26 -7.41 15.49
N ARG A 76 0.59 -6.59 14.93
CA ARG A 76 2.00 -6.55 15.27
C ARG A 76 2.25 -5.68 16.51
#